data_ab4839fc27655f9a6864da4dbe07f2a7
#
_entry.id   ab4839fc27655f9a6864da4dbe07f2a7
#
_cell.length_a   1.000
_cell.length_b   1.000
_cell.length_c   1.000
_cell.angle_alpha   90.00
_cell.angle_beta   90.00
_cell.angle_gamma   90.00
#
_symmetry.space_group_name_H-M   'P 1'
#
loop_
_entity.id
_entity.type
_entity.pdbx_description
1 polymer ?
#
loop_
_entity_poly.entity_id
_entity_poly.type
_entity_poly.pdbx_seq_one_letter_code
_entity_poly.pdbx_strand_id
1 'polypeptide(L)'
;TSYASAGAVTTDRAALRAARQLVRMIVADAMGEGRRLPPERVLQGRRPFEPVPIMYELSEEQIARIAVNQFRLPGIEVAAQLVRHYPQGPHFAHSVGYVGRINEQEVKQLDPVNYAGTHHIGKTGIEKFYEDELHGQVGYEEVETNARGRVLRVLKRTDPIPGKDITLSLDLDLQEAAEEALGGRRGAIVALLPDTGEVVAMVSQPSFNPNLFVTGISFKDYGELRDSIDRPLYNRVLRGLYPPGSTIKPMMAVAGLDAGVITPTSRVFDPGFFQLPNVQHKYRNWNRSGDGWVDLDLAIARSNDTYFYDMAHKLGVDRMYDYMTRFGLGQRVSLDMYEETAGLMPSRDWKRARYRQPWYPGETVILGIGQGYMQATPLQLAQATALMATRGKWIRPHLARSIGGEPPVDPEPLPDIQLRDPRFWDYATHGMEQVLHGARGTARKVGESSVYRIAGKSGTAQVVAIRQGEKYDSAKLAERHRDHALFVAFAPVHDPKIAVAVMVENGESGSGVAAPVAKQVMDAWLLDEEGKLKAEFAPPLTAEGKKP
;
A
#
# COMPACT_ATOMS: atom_id res chain seq x y z
N THR A 1 -7.17 7.20 25.56
CA THR A 1 -6.14 7.74 26.47
C THR A 1 -6.34 9.25 26.56
N SER A 2 -6.65 9.76 27.76
CA SER A 2 -6.83 11.19 27.99
C SER A 2 -5.48 11.85 28.26
N TYR A 3 -5.17 12.91 27.52
CA TYR A 3 -4.00 13.74 27.74
C TYR A 3 -4.43 15.09 28.32
N ALA A 4 -3.60 15.65 29.19
CA ALA A 4 -3.84 16.98 29.73
C ALA A 4 -3.09 18.04 28.91
N SER A 5 -3.78 19.10 28.50
CA SER A 5 -3.17 20.29 27.91
C SER A 5 -3.26 21.46 28.89
N ALA A 6 -2.23 22.30 28.93
CA ALA A 6 -2.28 23.55 29.68
C ALA A 6 -2.65 24.71 28.74
N GLY A 7 -3.78 25.36 28.98
CA GLY A 7 -4.23 26.52 28.22
C GLY A 7 -3.89 27.83 28.92
N ALA A 8 -3.34 28.81 28.20
CA ALA A 8 -3.12 30.15 28.71
C ALA A 8 -4.19 31.11 28.16
N VAL A 9 -4.92 31.75 29.01
CA VAL A 9 -5.94 32.75 28.67
C VAL A 9 -5.36 34.15 28.84
N THR A 10 -4.53 34.61 27.89
CA THR A 10 -4.09 36.01 27.91
C THR A 10 -3.89 36.51 26.48
N THR A 11 -4.36 37.70 26.18
CA THR A 11 -4.19 38.42 24.91
C THR A 11 -2.92 39.26 24.91
N ASP A 12 -2.24 39.42 26.04
CA ASP A 12 -0.99 40.18 26.14
C ASP A 12 0.22 39.31 25.80
N ARG A 13 0.95 39.70 24.77
CA ARG A 13 2.18 39.00 24.30
C ARG A 13 3.26 38.93 25.39
N ALA A 14 3.36 39.96 26.24
CA ALA A 14 4.33 39.98 27.33
C ALA A 14 3.93 39.01 28.45
N ALA A 15 2.66 38.98 28.84
CA ALA A 15 2.13 38.04 29.81
C ALA A 15 2.23 36.59 29.32
N LEU A 16 2.01 36.33 28.04
CA LEU A 16 2.17 35.01 27.46
C LEU A 16 3.63 34.52 27.44
N ARG A 17 4.60 35.44 27.18
CA ARG A 17 6.03 35.11 27.28
C ARG A 17 6.41 34.79 28.72
N ALA A 18 5.93 35.58 29.68
CA ALA A 18 6.16 35.33 31.12
C ALA A 18 5.54 34.00 31.58
N ALA A 19 4.30 33.73 31.20
CA ALA A 19 3.62 32.47 31.47
C ALA A 19 4.37 31.26 30.89
N ARG A 20 4.85 31.35 29.64
CA ARG A 20 5.68 30.32 29.02
C ARG A 20 6.99 30.08 29.77
N GLN A 21 7.65 31.15 30.17
CA GLN A 21 8.91 31.06 30.93
C GLN A 21 8.67 30.44 32.30
N LEU A 22 7.56 30.80 32.95
CA LEU A 22 7.19 30.29 34.27
C LEU A 22 6.78 28.81 34.21
N VAL A 23 5.98 28.41 33.21
CA VAL A 23 5.66 26.99 32.98
C VAL A 23 6.91 26.19 32.67
N ARG A 24 7.83 26.72 31.85
CA ARG A 24 9.14 26.10 31.65
C ARG A 24 9.92 25.93 32.92
N MET A 25 9.98 26.93 33.76
CA MET A 25 10.70 26.85 35.06
C MET A 25 10.07 25.82 36.01
N ILE A 26 8.73 25.74 36.05
CA ILE A 26 8.00 24.82 36.95
C ILE A 26 8.07 23.37 36.43
N VAL A 27 8.15 23.20 35.13
CA VAL A 27 8.11 21.89 34.45
C VAL A 27 9.50 21.45 33.98
N ALA A 28 10.47 22.38 33.85
CA ALA A 28 11.78 22.13 33.24
C ALA A 28 12.67 21.17 34.03
N ASP A 29 12.49 21.04 35.34
CA ASP A 29 13.24 20.07 36.15
C ASP A 29 12.86 18.61 35.92
N ALA A 30 11.74 18.37 35.21
CA ALA A 30 11.24 17.02 34.87
C ALA A 30 11.36 16.65 33.38
N MET A 31 11.82 17.58 32.56
CA MET A 31 11.88 17.39 31.10
C MET A 31 13.33 17.42 30.59
N GLY A 32 13.91 16.25 30.39
CA GLY A 32 14.98 16.14 29.42
C GLY A 32 14.52 16.74 28.10
N GLU A 33 15.35 17.59 27.53
CA GLU A 33 15.25 18.31 26.25
C GLU A 33 14.00 18.07 25.38
N GLY A 34 13.13 19.09 25.30
CA GLY A 34 12.79 19.49 23.97
C GLY A 34 11.44 19.39 23.36
N ARG A 35 10.29 19.41 24.00
CA ARG A 35 9.07 19.79 23.25
C ARG A 35 8.89 21.31 23.26
N ARG A 36 9.08 21.93 22.08
CA ARG A 36 8.99 23.38 21.93
C ARG A 36 7.53 23.83 22.03
N LEU A 37 7.31 24.88 22.78
CA LEU A 37 6.04 25.62 22.80
C LEU A 37 5.68 26.11 21.39
N PRO A 38 4.38 26.20 21.05
CA PRO A 38 3.96 26.66 19.72
C PRO A 38 4.56 28.03 19.41
N PRO A 39 4.99 28.28 18.15
CA PRO A 39 5.53 29.57 17.74
C PRO A 39 4.50 30.69 17.89
N GLU A 40 4.97 31.93 18.05
CA GLU A 40 4.10 33.14 18.19
C GLU A 40 3.06 33.28 17.08
N ARG A 41 3.30 32.70 15.89
CA ARG A 41 2.37 32.66 14.75
C ARG A 41 1.06 31.93 15.05
N VAL A 42 1.05 30.97 15.99
CA VAL A 42 -0.17 30.25 16.41
C VAL A 42 -1.15 31.15 17.15
N LEU A 43 -0.69 32.31 17.59
CA LEU A 43 -1.51 33.33 18.27
C LEU A 43 -2.11 34.36 17.31
N GLN A 44 -1.65 34.41 16.06
CA GLN A 44 -2.20 35.32 15.06
C GLN A 44 -3.49 34.75 14.50
N GLY A 45 -4.59 35.50 14.63
CA GLY A 45 -5.91 35.14 14.10
C GLY A 45 -6.88 34.48 15.07
N ARG A 46 -6.47 34.17 16.34
CA ARG A 46 -7.40 33.63 17.35
C ARG A 46 -8.20 34.73 18.05
N ARG A 47 -9.42 34.36 18.43
CA ARG A 47 -10.31 35.29 19.17
C ARG A 47 -9.74 35.57 20.56
N PRO A 48 -9.94 36.77 21.12
CA PRO A 48 -9.67 37.04 22.53
C PRO A 48 -10.39 36.00 23.41
N PHE A 49 -9.72 35.49 24.45
CA PHE A 49 -10.23 34.48 25.39
C PHE A 49 -10.28 33.03 24.87
N GLU A 50 -9.84 32.74 23.66
CA GLU A 50 -9.70 31.38 23.20
C GLU A 50 -8.44 30.73 23.83
N PRO A 51 -8.56 29.58 24.54
CA PRO A 51 -7.42 28.92 25.15
C PRO A 51 -6.42 28.42 24.10
N VAL A 52 -5.14 28.63 24.38
CA VAL A 52 -4.05 28.18 23.49
C VAL A 52 -3.27 27.08 24.18
N PRO A 53 -3.18 25.87 23.59
CA PRO A 53 -2.39 24.79 24.15
C PRO A 53 -0.91 25.20 24.24
N ILE A 54 -0.33 25.11 25.44
CA ILE A 54 1.08 25.42 25.69
C ILE A 54 1.92 24.16 25.62
N MET A 55 1.40 23.06 26.16
CA MET A 55 2.08 21.76 26.24
C MET A 55 1.06 20.63 26.16
N TYR A 56 1.47 19.53 25.55
CA TYR A 56 0.67 18.30 25.45
C TYR A 56 1.34 17.17 26.23
N GLU A 57 0.58 16.10 26.50
CA GLU A 57 1.07 14.86 27.11
C GLU A 57 1.79 15.10 28.46
N LEU A 58 1.14 15.86 29.35
CA LEU A 58 1.65 16.09 30.69
C LEU A 58 1.65 14.77 31.50
N SER A 59 2.76 14.46 32.15
CA SER A 59 2.80 13.37 33.12
C SER A 59 2.00 13.73 34.39
N GLU A 60 1.61 12.72 35.17
CA GLU A 60 0.92 12.93 36.44
C GLU A 60 1.72 13.86 37.39
N GLU A 61 3.05 13.69 37.41
CA GLU A 61 3.93 14.56 38.20
C GLU A 61 3.89 16.01 37.70
N GLN A 62 3.90 16.24 36.39
CA GLN A 62 3.80 17.58 35.81
C GLN A 62 2.44 18.21 36.10
N ILE A 63 1.36 17.45 36.01
CA ILE A 63 0.00 17.89 36.37
C ILE A 63 -0.03 18.30 37.83
N ALA A 64 0.50 17.47 38.74
CA ALA A 64 0.57 17.77 40.17
C ALA A 64 1.40 19.05 40.47
N ARG A 65 2.56 19.21 39.81
CA ARG A 65 3.40 20.42 39.95
C ARG A 65 2.68 21.68 39.46
N ILE A 66 1.94 21.61 38.35
CA ILE A 66 1.14 22.73 37.86
C ILE A 66 0.03 23.06 38.86
N ALA A 67 -0.68 22.07 39.38
CA ALA A 67 -1.77 22.22 40.33
C ALA A 67 -1.29 22.90 41.62
N VAL A 68 -0.17 22.47 42.21
CA VAL A 68 0.41 23.08 43.41
C VAL A 68 0.86 24.54 43.17
N ASN A 69 1.29 24.88 41.97
CA ASN A 69 1.74 26.22 41.59
C ASN A 69 0.65 27.06 40.89
N GLN A 70 -0.61 26.62 40.88
CA GLN A 70 -1.72 27.27 40.17
C GLN A 70 -1.87 28.76 40.56
N PHE A 71 -1.64 29.09 41.84
CA PHE A 71 -1.69 30.47 42.32
C PHE A 71 -0.65 31.40 41.67
N ARG A 72 0.44 30.84 41.13
CA ARG A 72 1.52 31.57 40.42
C ARG A 72 1.31 31.61 38.93
N LEU A 73 0.31 30.88 38.41
CA LEU A 73 0.04 30.62 37.00
C LEU A 73 -1.36 31.15 36.60
N PRO A 74 -1.65 32.46 36.79
CA PRO A 74 -2.96 32.99 36.44
C PRO A 74 -3.23 32.80 34.93
N GLY A 75 -4.40 32.27 34.57
CA GLY A 75 -4.79 32.02 33.17
C GLY A 75 -4.18 30.75 32.53
N ILE A 76 -3.55 29.88 33.33
CA ILE A 76 -3.11 28.56 32.87
C ILE A 76 -4.02 27.51 33.51
N GLU A 77 -4.57 26.64 32.67
CA GLU A 77 -5.43 25.54 33.09
C GLU A 77 -4.87 24.21 32.54
N VAL A 78 -5.10 23.14 33.28
CA VAL A 78 -4.87 21.77 32.84
C VAL A 78 -6.20 21.21 32.34
N ALA A 79 -6.30 20.92 31.05
CA ALA A 79 -7.50 20.39 30.45
C ALA A 79 -7.25 18.99 29.90
N ALA A 80 -8.16 18.06 30.17
CA ALA A 80 -8.15 16.75 29.53
C ALA A 80 -8.75 16.88 28.11
N GLN A 81 -8.05 16.36 27.12
CA GLN A 81 -8.52 16.29 25.75
C GLN A 81 -8.41 14.87 25.22
N LEU A 82 -9.37 14.46 24.40
CA LEU A 82 -9.26 13.24 23.62
C LEU A 82 -8.27 13.47 22.47
N VAL A 83 -7.31 12.57 22.36
CA VAL A 83 -6.30 12.62 21.31
C VAL A 83 -6.28 11.28 20.61
N ARG A 84 -6.13 11.30 19.28
CA ARG A 84 -5.99 10.06 18.49
C ARG A 84 -4.76 9.29 18.97
N HIS A 85 -4.92 7.99 19.15
CA HIS A 85 -3.84 7.08 19.53
C HIS A 85 -3.84 5.86 18.63
N TYR A 86 -2.66 5.50 18.13
CA TYR A 86 -2.43 4.35 17.26
C TYR A 86 -1.71 3.26 18.07
N PRO A 87 -2.43 2.31 18.67
CA PRO A 87 -1.85 1.32 19.59
C PRO A 87 -0.86 0.39 18.89
N GLN A 88 -1.08 0.10 17.61
CA GLN A 88 -0.21 -0.77 16.82
C GLN A 88 1.00 -0.05 16.22
N GLY A 89 1.14 1.26 16.49
CA GLY A 89 2.32 2.01 16.08
C GLY A 89 2.65 1.89 14.60
N PRO A 90 3.87 1.42 14.24
CA PRO A 90 4.33 1.38 12.85
C PRO A 90 3.62 0.36 11.95
N HIS A 91 3.00 -0.70 12.49
CA HIS A 91 2.46 -1.82 11.70
C HIS A 91 1.43 -1.36 10.66
N PHE A 92 0.55 -0.44 11.03
CA PHE A 92 -0.51 0.04 10.13
C PHE A 92 -0.36 1.51 9.73
N ALA A 93 0.82 2.11 9.90
CA ALA A 93 1.02 3.52 9.62
C ALA A 93 0.68 3.93 8.18
N HIS A 94 0.95 3.05 7.21
CA HIS A 94 0.70 3.30 5.80
C HIS A 94 -0.74 2.99 5.35
N SER A 95 -1.48 2.17 6.09
CA SER A 95 -2.88 1.84 5.79
C SER A 95 -3.84 2.73 6.57
N VAL A 96 -3.69 2.80 7.90
CA VAL A 96 -4.52 3.65 8.76
C VAL A 96 -4.21 5.12 8.55
N GLY A 97 -2.93 5.45 8.38
CA GLY A 97 -2.49 6.84 8.30
C GLY A 97 -2.40 7.50 9.67
N TYR A 98 -2.55 8.82 9.69
CA TYR A 98 -2.51 9.61 10.93
C TYR A 98 -3.30 10.91 10.81
N VAL A 99 -3.73 11.41 11.95
CA VAL A 99 -4.27 12.77 12.06
C VAL A 99 -3.15 13.76 12.37
N GLY A 100 -3.28 14.97 11.86
CA GLY A 100 -2.35 16.06 12.13
C GLY A 100 -3.06 17.40 12.16
N ARG A 101 -2.38 18.45 12.60
CA ARG A 101 -2.97 19.78 12.69
C ARG A 101 -3.44 20.28 11.33
N ILE A 102 -4.63 20.91 11.31
CA ILE A 102 -5.17 21.57 10.14
C ILE A 102 -4.24 22.72 9.74
N ASN A 103 -3.84 22.75 8.46
CA ASN A 103 -3.02 23.82 7.90
C ASN A 103 -3.86 24.90 7.21
N GLU A 104 -3.23 26.02 6.82
CA GLU A 104 -3.91 27.17 6.20
C GLU A 104 -4.60 26.85 4.86
N GLN A 105 -4.12 25.86 4.14
CA GLN A 105 -4.72 25.44 2.85
C GLN A 105 -5.95 24.57 3.10
N GLU A 106 -5.87 23.66 4.05
CA GLU A 106 -6.97 22.78 4.45
C GLU A 106 -8.15 23.58 5.03
N VAL A 107 -7.88 24.60 5.86
CA VAL A 107 -8.93 25.49 6.41
C VAL A 107 -9.84 26.06 5.32
N LYS A 108 -9.31 26.33 4.13
CA LYS A 108 -10.09 26.90 3.01
C LYS A 108 -11.04 25.91 2.35
N GLN A 109 -10.82 24.62 2.57
CA GLN A 109 -11.58 23.53 1.95
C GLN A 109 -12.59 22.90 2.93
N LEU A 110 -12.40 23.12 4.23
CA LEU A 110 -13.23 22.53 5.28
C LEU A 110 -14.49 23.37 5.52
N ASP A 111 -15.55 22.69 5.99
CA ASP A 111 -16.75 23.37 6.49
C ASP A 111 -16.39 24.19 7.74
N PRO A 112 -16.47 25.54 7.69
CA PRO A 112 -16.06 26.40 8.79
C PRO A 112 -16.93 26.24 10.03
N VAL A 113 -18.14 25.70 9.90
CA VAL A 113 -19.05 25.45 11.02
C VAL A 113 -18.70 24.13 11.68
N ASN A 114 -18.60 23.05 10.91
CA ASN A 114 -18.33 21.71 11.44
C ASN A 114 -16.89 21.56 11.97
N TYR A 115 -15.94 22.38 11.50
CA TYR A 115 -14.54 22.36 11.97
C TYR A 115 -14.18 23.53 12.90
N ALA A 116 -15.17 24.33 13.37
CA ALA A 116 -14.91 25.51 14.21
C ALA A 116 -14.14 25.21 15.52
N GLY A 117 -14.39 24.04 16.12
CA GLY A 117 -13.71 23.55 17.32
C GLY A 117 -12.67 22.48 17.08
N THR A 118 -12.43 22.09 15.84
CA THR A 118 -11.53 20.98 15.45
C THR A 118 -10.17 21.51 15.04
N HIS A 119 -9.11 20.91 15.57
CA HIS A 119 -7.73 21.31 15.30
C HIS A 119 -6.93 20.27 14.50
N HIS A 120 -7.47 19.09 14.31
CA HIS A 120 -6.83 17.97 13.64
C HIS A 120 -7.71 17.45 12.52
N ILE A 121 -7.08 16.90 11.49
CA ILE A 121 -7.71 16.26 10.34
C ILE A 121 -6.87 15.07 9.91
N GLY A 122 -7.49 14.05 9.32
CA GLY A 122 -6.78 12.95 8.67
C GLY A 122 -5.84 13.44 7.57
N LYS A 123 -4.59 12.99 7.60
CA LYS A 123 -3.54 13.40 6.64
C LYS A 123 -3.29 12.38 5.56
N THR A 124 -3.33 11.11 5.91
CA THR A 124 -3.05 9.98 5.02
C THR A 124 -3.94 8.79 5.36
N GLY A 125 -3.98 7.78 4.51
CA GLY A 125 -4.64 6.50 4.75
C GLY A 125 -6.14 6.60 5.01
N ILE A 126 -6.64 5.68 5.82
CA ILE A 126 -8.04 5.59 6.25
C ILE A 126 -8.49 6.86 6.99
N GLU A 127 -7.64 7.43 7.84
CA GLU A 127 -7.94 8.69 8.54
C GLU A 127 -8.27 9.83 7.55
N LYS A 128 -7.61 9.85 6.38
CA LYS A 128 -7.87 10.86 5.37
C LYS A 128 -9.06 10.53 4.49
N PHE A 129 -9.20 9.27 4.10
CA PHE A 129 -10.25 8.86 3.17
C PHE A 129 -11.64 8.95 3.80
N TYR A 130 -11.76 8.51 5.05
CA TYR A 130 -13.02 8.50 5.81
C TYR A 130 -13.11 9.63 6.84
N GLU A 131 -12.46 10.77 6.57
CA GLU A 131 -12.51 11.94 7.47
C GLU A 131 -13.93 12.35 7.83
N ASP A 132 -14.83 12.41 6.84
CA ASP A 132 -16.21 12.85 7.04
C ASP A 132 -17.01 11.90 7.93
N GLU A 133 -16.77 10.59 7.82
CA GLU A 133 -17.37 9.55 8.65
C GLU A 133 -16.78 9.54 10.06
N LEU A 134 -15.47 9.72 10.18
CA LEU A 134 -14.75 9.67 11.45
C LEU A 134 -14.94 10.93 12.28
N HIS A 135 -15.07 12.10 11.65
CA HIS A 135 -15.20 13.38 12.32
C HIS A 135 -16.56 13.57 12.98
N GLY A 136 -17.66 13.14 12.31
CA GLY A 136 -19.02 13.35 12.75
C GLY A 136 -19.47 14.81 12.59
N GLN A 137 -20.40 15.25 13.45
CA GLN A 137 -20.93 16.61 13.44
C GLN A 137 -20.73 17.28 14.80
N VAL A 138 -20.17 18.48 14.79
CA VAL A 138 -19.97 19.23 16.02
C VAL A 138 -21.30 19.74 16.58
N GLY A 139 -21.42 19.69 17.92
CA GLY A 139 -22.50 20.37 18.63
C GLY A 139 -22.20 21.86 18.79
N TYR A 140 -23.22 22.63 19.10
CA TYR A 140 -23.07 24.06 19.37
C TYR A 140 -24.03 24.53 20.46
N GLU A 141 -23.63 25.61 21.15
CA GLU A 141 -24.44 26.29 22.13
C GLU A 141 -24.69 27.73 21.68
N GLU A 142 -25.96 28.14 21.69
CA GLU A 142 -26.35 29.53 21.59
C GLU A 142 -26.30 30.13 22.99
N VAL A 143 -25.47 31.14 23.18
CA VAL A 143 -25.24 31.73 24.48
C VAL A 143 -25.54 33.23 24.48
N GLU A 144 -26.14 33.71 25.55
CA GLU A 144 -26.23 35.14 25.82
C GLU A 144 -24.93 35.62 26.45
N THR A 145 -24.34 36.69 25.90
CA THR A 145 -23.09 37.26 26.40
C THR A 145 -23.31 38.73 26.81
N ASN A 146 -22.50 39.18 27.76
CA ASN A 146 -22.42 40.62 28.06
C ASN A 146 -21.58 41.37 27.01
N ALA A 147 -21.52 42.69 27.08
CA ALA A 147 -20.73 43.52 26.18
C ALA A 147 -19.23 43.24 26.15
N ARG A 148 -18.69 42.45 27.10
CA ARG A 148 -17.29 42.01 27.17
C ARG A 148 -17.09 40.57 26.67
N GLY A 149 -18.12 39.92 26.09
CA GLY A 149 -18.07 38.56 25.54
C GLY A 149 -18.15 37.44 26.57
N ARG A 150 -18.39 37.76 27.87
CA ARG A 150 -18.57 36.75 28.92
C ARG A 150 -19.96 36.13 28.80
N VAL A 151 -20.01 34.79 28.76
CA VAL A 151 -21.27 34.03 28.74
C VAL A 151 -22.05 34.26 30.02
N LEU A 152 -23.32 34.66 29.88
CA LEU A 152 -24.26 34.85 30.96
C LEU A 152 -25.13 33.63 31.18
N ARG A 153 -25.64 33.06 30.09
CA ARG A 153 -26.45 31.84 30.10
C ARG A 153 -26.44 31.16 28.74
N VAL A 154 -26.68 29.85 28.73
CA VAL A 154 -26.95 29.06 27.53
C VAL A 154 -28.43 29.19 27.18
N LEU A 155 -28.73 29.59 25.95
CA LEU A 155 -30.12 29.75 25.44
C LEU A 155 -30.59 28.44 24.78
N LYS A 156 -29.73 27.80 24.03
CA LYS A 156 -29.98 26.54 23.32
C LYS A 156 -28.71 25.72 23.21
N ARG A 157 -28.86 24.41 23.27
CA ARG A 157 -27.77 23.45 23.04
C ARG A 157 -28.19 22.44 21.98
N THR A 158 -27.33 22.19 21.03
CA THR A 158 -27.42 21.09 20.07
C THR A 158 -26.25 20.15 20.33
N ASP A 159 -26.56 18.91 20.69
CA ASP A 159 -25.54 17.93 21.01
C ASP A 159 -24.76 17.49 19.76
N PRO A 160 -23.47 17.14 19.87
CA PRO A 160 -22.69 16.62 18.75
C PRO A 160 -23.15 15.23 18.35
N ILE A 161 -22.98 14.90 17.08
CA ILE A 161 -23.15 13.55 16.55
C ILE A 161 -21.75 12.95 16.40
N PRO A 162 -21.41 11.88 17.15
CA PRO A 162 -20.11 11.27 17.05
C PRO A 162 -19.86 10.68 15.66
N GLY A 163 -18.61 10.61 15.25
CA GLY A 163 -18.21 9.88 14.05
C GLY A 163 -18.51 8.39 14.15
N LYS A 164 -18.50 7.74 13.01
CA LYS A 164 -18.77 6.30 12.90
C LYS A 164 -17.55 5.47 13.26
N ASP A 165 -17.77 4.30 13.82
CA ASP A 165 -16.74 3.28 13.95
C ASP A 165 -16.44 2.66 12.58
N ILE A 166 -15.16 2.48 12.26
CA ILE A 166 -14.72 1.78 11.06
C ILE A 166 -13.96 0.52 11.47
N THR A 167 -14.48 -0.63 11.05
CA THR A 167 -13.79 -1.92 11.21
C THR A 167 -12.98 -2.17 9.95
N LEU A 168 -11.68 -2.42 10.12
CA LEU A 168 -10.78 -2.74 9.01
C LEU A 168 -10.69 -4.25 8.77
N SER A 169 -10.35 -4.62 7.54
CA SER A 169 -10.09 -6.00 7.14
C SER A 169 -8.68 -6.49 7.53
N LEU A 170 -7.81 -5.57 7.92
CA LEU A 170 -6.43 -5.87 8.30
C LEU A 170 -6.36 -6.82 9.50
N ASP A 171 -5.55 -7.86 9.36
CA ASP A 171 -5.25 -8.83 10.40
C ASP A 171 -3.86 -8.56 10.98
N LEU A 172 -3.78 -8.41 12.32
CA LEU A 172 -2.53 -8.04 12.98
C LEU A 172 -1.49 -9.16 12.91
N ASP A 173 -1.91 -10.40 13.16
CA ASP A 173 -0.98 -11.53 13.17
C ASP A 173 -0.39 -11.76 11.78
N LEU A 174 -1.22 -11.63 10.74
CA LEU A 174 -0.75 -11.70 9.35
C LEU A 174 0.14 -10.52 8.97
N GLN A 175 -0.16 -9.31 9.44
CA GLN A 175 0.66 -8.13 9.20
C GLN A 175 2.06 -8.29 9.81
N GLU A 176 2.13 -8.74 11.07
CA GLU A 176 3.39 -9.01 11.78
C GLU A 176 4.19 -10.13 11.10
N ALA A 177 3.53 -11.23 10.73
CA ALA A 177 4.16 -12.32 9.99
C ALA A 177 4.71 -11.86 8.63
N ALA A 178 4.00 -10.98 7.92
CA ALA A 178 4.44 -10.42 6.65
C ALA A 178 5.66 -9.47 6.81
N GLU A 179 5.67 -8.65 7.86
CA GLU A 179 6.80 -7.78 8.19
C GLU A 179 8.05 -8.60 8.59
N GLU A 180 7.86 -9.65 9.39
CA GLU A 180 8.94 -10.57 9.76
C GLU A 180 9.49 -11.31 8.53
N ALA A 181 8.62 -11.80 7.64
CA ALA A 181 9.02 -12.46 6.40
C ALA A 181 9.86 -11.54 5.49
N LEU A 182 9.57 -10.23 5.50
CA LEU A 182 10.37 -9.25 4.76
C LEU A 182 11.76 -9.06 5.39
N GLY A 183 11.92 -9.33 6.69
CA GLY A 183 13.21 -9.44 7.38
C GLY A 183 14.01 -8.14 7.37
N GLY A 184 13.37 -7.01 7.60
CA GLY A 184 14.01 -5.67 7.65
C GLY A 184 14.45 -5.13 6.27
N ARG A 185 14.14 -5.82 5.18
CA ARG A 185 14.42 -5.34 3.82
C ARG A 185 13.44 -4.25 3.42
N ARG A 186 13.89 -3.35 2.54
CA ARG A 186 12.98 -2.39 1.89
C ARG A 186 12.07 -3.14 0.93
N GLY A 187 10.78 -2.85 1.00
CA GLY A 187 9.84 -3.50 0.10
C GLY A 187 8.37 -3.28 0.47
N ALA A 188 7.53 -4.02 -0.21
CA ALA A 188 6.08 -3.99 -0.04
C ALA A 188 5.48 -5.39 -0.16
N ILE A 189 4.47 -5.64 0.66
CA ILE A 189 3.65 -6.86 0.59
C ILE A 189 2.18 -6.43 0.62
N VAL A 190 1.38 -7.03 -0.25
CA VAL A 190 -0.08 -6.92 -0.23
C VAL A 190 -0.65 -8.31 -0.22
N ALA A 191 -1.50 -8.61 0.75
CA ALA A 191 -2.30 -9.82 0.81
C ALA A 191 -3.77 -9.43 0.82
N LEU A 192 -4.55 -9.99 -0.10
CA LEU A 192 -5.99 -9.72 -0.21
C LEU A 192 -6.79 -11.00 -0.42
N LEU A 193 -8.06 -10.97 -0.03
CA LEU A 193 -9.02 -12.04 -0.21
C LEU A 193 -9.67 -11.88 -1.59
N PRO A 194 -9.46 -12.82 -2.54
CA PRO A 194 -9.93 -12.63 -3.92
C PRO A 194 -11.44 -12.52 -4.04
N ASP A 195 -12.20 -13.20 -3.16
CA ASP A 195 -13.65 -13.26 -3.22
C ASP A 195 -14.36 -12.01 -2.71
N THR A 196 -13.71 -11.24 -1.82
CA THR A 196 -14.30 -10.07 -1.17
C THR A 196 -13.59 -8.76 -1.52
N GLY A 197 -12.32 -8.81 -1.94
CA GLY A 197 -11.48 -7.63 -2.15
C GLY A 197 -10.88 -7.07 -0.86
N GLU A 198 -11.15 -7.67 0.29
CA GLU A 198 -10.58 -7.26 1.58
C GLU A 198 -9.05 -7.39 1.57
N VAL A 199 -8.35 -6.32 1.92
CA VAL A 199 -6.89 -6.34 2.12
C VAL A 199 -6.61 -6.73 3.56
N VAL A 200 -6.05 -7.92 3.76
CA VAL A 200 -5.79 -8.50 5.09
C VAL A 200 -4.39 -8.20 5.62
N ALA A 201 -3.43 -7.87 4.74
CA ALA A 201 -2.13 -7.32 5.13
C ALA A 201 -1.62 -6.33 4.08
N MET A 202 -1.02 -5.22 4.55
CA MET A 202 -0.49 -4.15 3.73
C MET A 202 0.81 -3.63 4.34
N VAL A 203 1.94 -4.18 3.89
CA VAL A 203 3.27 -3.86 4.41
C VAL A 203 4.01 -2.92 3.47
N SER A 204 4.53 -1.82 4.02
CA SER A 204 5.46 -0.90 3.33
C SER A 204 6.64 -0.63 4.26
N GLN A 205 7.79 -1.23 3.97
CA GLN A 205 8.98 -1.12 4.82
C GLN A 205 10.11 -0.32 4.14
N PRO A 206 10.86 0.49 4.93
CA PRO A 206 10.64 0.78 6.35
C PRO A 206 9.38 1.61 6.61
N SER A 207 8.81 1.49 7.82
CA SER A 207 7.63 2.20 8.27
C SER A 207 8.00 3.29 9.29
N PHE A 208 7.00 3.96 9.88
CA PHE A 208 7.16 5.02 10.86
C PHE A 208 6.08 4.94 11.94
N ASN A 209 6.31 5.58 13.09
CA ASN A 209 5.29 5.65 14.14
C ASN A 209 4.34 6.84 13.91
N PRO A 210 3.05 6.61 13.60
CA PRO A 210 2.07 7.67 13.34
C PRO A 210 1.76 8.52 14.56
N ASN A 211 1.96 8.00 15.78
CA ASN A 211 1.74 8.77 17.02
C ASN A 211 2.61 10.02 17.11
N LEU A 212 3.78 10.04 16.44
CA LEU A 212 4.65 11.21 16.41
C LEU A 212 3.99 12.45 15.80
N PHE A 213 2.98 12.27 14.94
CA PHE A 213 2.34 13.37 14.21
C PHE A 213 1.15 13.97 14.93
N VAL A 214 0.51 13.22 15.84
CA VAL A 214 -0.77 13.58 16.46
C VAL A 214 -0.70 14.89 17.22
N THR A 215 0.29 15.03 18.11
CA THR A 215 0.47 16.25 18.92
C THR A 215 1.47 17.24 18.30
N GLY A 216 2.02 16.89 17.13
CA GLY A 216 3.05 17.63 16.41
C GLY A 216 4.42 16.97 16.55
N ILE A 217 4.99 16.58 15.42
CA ILE A 217 6.32 15.96 15.37
C ILE A 217 7.43 16.98 15.61
N SER A 218 8.50 16.59 16.30
CA SER A 218 9.67 17.44 16.48
C SER A 218 10.40 17.66 15.15
N PHE A 219 11.13 18.80 15.03
CA PHE A 219 11.97 19.05 13.85
C PHE A 219 13.05 17.98 13.63
N LYS A 220 13.57 17.41 14.72
CA LYS A 220 14.56 16.35 14.68
C LYS A 220 13.94 15.08 14.13
N ASP A 221 12.88 14.57 14.76
CA ASP A 221 12.23 13.32 14.34
C ASP A 221 11.68 13.41 12.92
N TYR A 222 11.09 14.56 12.55
CA TYR A 222 10.64 14.78 11.19
C TYR A 222 11.80 14.83 10.19
N GLY A 223 12.92 15.46 10.56
CA GLY A 223 14.13 15.49 9.75
C GLY A 223 14.68 14.08 9.50
N GLU A 224 14.75 13.25 10.53
CA GLU A 224 15.20 11.85 10.43
C GLU A 224 14.30 11.05 9.47
N LEU A 225 12.98 11.19 9.54
CA LEU A 225 12.05 10.51 8.64
C LEU A 225 12.10 11.05 7.20
N ARG A 226 12.12 12.38 7.03
CA ARG A 226 12.09 13.05 5.73
C ARG A 226 13.37 12.83 4.93
N ASP A 227 14.52 12.95 5.60
CA ASP A 227 15.84 12.93 4.98
C ASP A 227 16.43 11.51 4.89
N SER A 228 15.72 10.52 5.46
CA SER A 228 16.11 9.11 5.35
C SER A 228 16.16 8.66 3.88
N ILE A 229 17.30 8.11 3.48
CA ILE A 229 17.48 7.52 2.14
C ILE A 229 16.52 6.37 1.88
N ASP A 230 16.04 5.69 2.93
CA ASP A 230 15.09 4.56 2.86
C ASP A 230 13.63 5.01 2.79
N ARG A 231 13.39 6.33 2.95
CA ARG A 231 12.08 6.97 2.74
C ARG A 231 10.93 6.28 3.51
N PRO A 232 10.96 6.23 4.86
CA PRO A 232 9.92 5.56 5.65
C PRO A 232 8.51 6.16 5.49
N LEU A 233 8.40 7.44 5.16
CA LEU A 233 7.10 8.09 4.89
C LEU A 233 6.51 7.75 3.51
N TYR A 234 7.25 7.02 2.69
CA TYR A 234 6.81 6.68 1.33
C TYR A 234 6.03 5.36 1.33
N ASN A 235 4.74 5.44 1.03
CA ASN A 235 3.88 4.26 0.89
C ASN A 235 4.22 3.48 -0.39
N ARG A 236 5.04 2.44 -0.25
CA ARG A 236 5.51 1.61 -1.37
C ARG A 236 4.38 0.81 -2.02
N VAL A 237 3.38 0.43 -1.25
CA VAL A 237 2.24 -0.34 -1.75
C VAL A 237 1.43 0.45 -2.76
N LEU A 238 1.12 1.72 -2.42
CA LEU A 238 0.21 2.56 -3.19
C LEU A 238 0.92 3.47 -4.20
N ARG A 239 2.17 3.82 -3.93
CA ARG A 239 2.93 4.84 -4.68
C ARG A 239 4.21 4.31 -5.29
N GLY A 240 4.69 3.15 -4.85
CA GLY A 240 5.87 2.50 -5.42
C GLY A 240 5.62 2.11 -6.87
N LEU A 241 6.37 2.70 -7.80
CA LEU A 241 6.24 2.44 -9.24
C LEU A 241 7.43 1.61 -9.70
N TYR A 242 7.17 0.36 -10.02
CA TYR A 242 8.18 -0.62 -10.42
C TYR A 242 7.82 -1.25 -11.76
N PRO A 243 8.78 -1.54 -12.63
CA PRO A 243 8.53 -2.42 -13.75
C PRO A 243 8.03 -3.77 -13.21
N PRO A 244 6.85 -4.26 -13.63
CA PRO A 244 6.30 -5.51 -13.10
C PRO A 244 7.13 -6.74 -13.50
N GLY A 245 7.94 -6.63 -14.54
CA GLY A 245 8.74 -7.74 -15.05
C GLY A 245 7.88 -8.94 -15.39
N SER A 246 8.45 -10.12 -15.24
CA SER A 246 7.79 -11.37 -15.60
C SER A 246 6.54 -11.71 -14.78
N THR A 247 6.16 -10.95 -13.76
CA THR A 247 4.93 -11.21 -13.00
C THR A 247 3.67 -11.07 -13.83
N ILE A 248 3.70 -10.27 -14.90
CA ILE A 248 2.54 -10.08 -15.79
C ILE A 248 2.38 -11.19 -16.86
N LYS A 249 3.33 -12.09 -17.01
CA LYS A 249 3.30 -13.10 -18.06
C LYS A 249 2.04 -13.99 -18.06
N PRO A 250 1.47 -14.39 -16.91
CA PRO A 250 0.18 -15.09 -16.89
C PRO A 250 -0.96 -14.27 -17.50
N MET A 251 -1.07 -12.98 -17.17
CA MET A 251 -2.07 -12.07 -17.74
C MET A 251 -1.84 -11.87 -19.24
N MET A 252 -0.59 -11.76 -19.65
CA MET A 252 -0.21 -11.73 -21.07
C MET A 252 -0.59 -13.02 -21.79
N ALA A 253 -0.46 -14.18 -21.15
CA ALA A 253 -0.88 -15.46 -21.72
C ALA A 253 -2.39 -15.51 -21.96
N VAL A 254 -3.20 -15.06 -21.00
CA VAL A 254 -4.65 -14.89 -21.15
C VAL A 254 -4.95 -13.96 -22.33
N ALA A 255 -4.30 -12.81 -22.41
CA ALA A 255 -4.46 -11.86 -23.52
C ALA A 255 -4.11 -12.48 -24.87
N GLY A 256 -3.01 -13.23 -24.95
CA GLY A 256 -2.57 -13.90 -26.17
C GLY A 256 -3.54 -15.00 -26.66
N LEU A 257 -4.06 -15.80 -25.74
CA LEU A 257 -5.08 -16.82 -26.01
C LEU A 257 -6.39 -16.18 -26.44
N ASP A 258 -6.89 -15.20 -25.72
CA ASP A 258 -8.16 -14.54 -25.99
C ASP A 258 -8.12 -13.72 -27.28
N ALA A 259 -7.01 -13.06 -27.60
CA ALA A 259 -6.80 -12.38 -28.86
C ALA A 259 -6.54 -13.34 -30.03
N GLY A 260 -6.36 -14.65 -29.78
CA GLY A 260 -6.11 -15.67 -30.78
C GLY A 260 -4.74 -15.60 -31.47
N VAL A 261 -3.76 -14.92 -30.86
CA VAL A 261 -2.38 -14.86 -31.37
C VAL A 261 -1.55 -16.08 -30.98
N ILE A 262 -1.98 -16.79 -29.94
CA ILE A 262 -1.50 -18.11 -29.53
C ILE A 262 -2.69 -19.05 -29.31
N THR A 263 -2.40 -20.33 -29.27
CA THR A 263 -3.32 -21.41 -28.87
C THR A 263 -2.68 -22.18 -27.70
N PRO A 264 -3.41 -23.00 -26.95
CA PRO A 264 -2.83 -23.81 -25.87
C PRO A 264 -1.68 -24.74 -26.34
N THR A 265 -1.66 -25.10 -27.62
CA THR A 265 -0.64 -25.96 -28.21
C THR A 265 0.45 -25.21 -28.99
N SER A 266 0.39 -23.89 -29.04
CA SER A 266 1.39 -23.07 -29.73
C SER A 266 2.78 -23.29 -29.14
N ARG A 267 3.79 -23.46 -30.00
CA ARG A 267 5.19 -23.61 -29.60
C ARG A 267 6.08 -22.58 -30.29
N VAL A 268 7.07 -22.10 -29.58
CA VAL A 268 8.11 -21.20 -30.08
C VAL A 268 9.45 -21.85 -29.84
N PHE A 269 10.35 -21.80 -30.81
CA PHE A 269 11.74 -22.25 -30.63
C PHE A 269 12.56 -21.14 -29.99
N ASP A 270 13.13 -21.41 -28.84
CA ASP A 270 13.97 -20.48 -28.10
C ASP A 270 15.48 -20.85 -28.28
N PRO A 271 16.22 -20.08 -29.08
CA PRO A 271 17.67 -20.21 -29.20
C PRO A 271 18.42 -19.39 -28.13
N GLY A 272 17.75 -18.85 -27.11
CA GLY A 272 18.27 -17.92 -26.10
C GLY A 272 18.04 -16.43 -26.41
N PHE A 273 17.33 -16.13 -27.49
CA PHE A 273 16.96 -14.75 -27.87
C PHE A 273 15.81 -14.72 -28.88
N PHE A 274 15.14 -13.57 -28.93
CA PHE A 274 14.22 -13.18 -30.01
C PHE A 274 14.85 -12.07 -30.86
N GLN A 275 14.53 -12.02 -32.13
CA GLN A 275 15.01 -11.00 -33.06
C GLN A 275 13.88 -10.56 -33.99
N LEU A 276 13.66 -9.26 -34.07
CA LEU A 276 12.71 -8.69 -35.04
C LEU A 276 13.24 -8.82 -36.49
N PRO A 277 12.36 -9.00 -37.46
CA PRO A 277 12.76 -9.01 -38.87
C PRO A 277 13.50 -7.71 -39.23
N ASN A 278 14.60 -7.87 -39.99
CA ASN A 278 15.44 -6.76 -40.47
C ASN A 278 16.09 -5.86 -39.35
N VAL A 279 16.14 -6.35 -38.10
CA VAL A 279 16.77 -5.65 -36.97
C VAL A 279 17.90 -6.51 -36.43
N GLN A 280 19.12 -5.95 -36.29
CA GLN A 280 20.27 -6.73 -35.78
C GLN A 280 20.19 -6.96 -34.27
N HIS A 281 19.40 -6.14 -33.54
CA HIS A 281 19.28 -6.24 -32.09
C HIS A 281 18.63 -7.56 -31.67
N LYS A 282 19.27 -8.25 -30.68
CA LYS A 282 18.80 -9.51 -30.11
C LYS A 282 18.21 -9.25 -28.73
N TYR A 283 16.91 -9.49 -28.56
CA TYR A 283 16.20 -9.49 -27.28
C TYR A 283 16.49 -10.81 -26.57
N ARG A 284 17.31 -10.80 -25.55
CA ARG A 284 17.85 -12.03 -24.96
C ARG A 284 16.92 -12.62 -23.92
N ASN A 285 16.80 -13.96 -23.95
CA ASN A 285 16.23 -14.71 -22.84
C ASN A 285 17.21 -14.70 -21.65
N TRP A 286 16.70 -14.81 -20.41
CA TRP A 286 17.53 -14.95 -19.23
C TRP A 286 18.42 -16.20 -19.31
N ASN A 287 17.89 -17.32 -19.86
CA ASN A 287 18.68 -18.50 -20.23
C ASN A 287 19.30 -18.28 -21.61
N ARG A 288 20.58 -17.92 -21.64
CA ARG A 288 21.32 -17.59 -22.88
C ARG A 288 21.51 -18.77 -23.82
N SER A 289 21.42 -20.01 -23.29
CA SER A 289 21.51 -21.25 -24.10
C SER A 289 20.20 -21.60 -24.77
N GLY A 290 19.11 -20.91 -24.43
CA GLY A 290 17.76 -21.23 -24.86
C GLY A 290 17.15 -22.42 -24.13
N ASP A 291 15.86 -22.59 -24.29
CA ASP A 291 15.08 -23.72 -23.75
C ASP A 291 14.60 -24.68 -24.85
N GLY A 292 14.97 -24.45 -26.12
CA GLY A 292 14.54 -25.24 -27.27
C GLY A 292 13.06 -24.97 -27.61
N TRP A 293 12.28 -26.02 -27.90
CA TRP A 293 10.85 -25.86 -28.15
C TRP A 293 10.07 -25.62 -26.86
N VAL A 294 9.42 -24.48 -26.78
CA VAL A 294 8.71 -23.96 -25.61
C VAL A 294 7.24 -23.84 -25.96
N ASP A 295 6.37 -24.48 -25.18
CA ASP A 295 4.92 -24.28 -25.16
C ASP A 295 4.52 -23.29 -24.07
N LEU A 296 3.21 -23.03 -23.92
CA LEU A 296 2.70 -22.05 -22.97
C LEU A 296 3.03 -22.39 -21.52
N ASP A 297 2.83 -23.65 -21.11
CA ASP A 297 3.11 -24.09 -19.74
C ASP A 297 4.58 -23.91 -19.38
N LEU A 298 5.46 -24.37 -20.27
CA LEU A 298 6.90 -24.22 -20.09
C LEU A 298 7.33 -22.75 -20.12
N ALA A 299 6.69 -21.91 -20.96
CA ALA A 299 6.97 -20.50 -21.06
C ALA A 299 6.69 -19.77 -19.74
N ILE A 300 5.57 -20.09 -19.07
CA ILE A 300 5.22 -19.51 -17.76
C ILE A 300 6.12 -20.12 -16.67
N ALA A 301 6.24 -21.46 -16.62
CA ALA A 301 7.01 -22.18 -15.59
C ALA A 301 8.48 -21.78 -15.55
N ARG A 302 9.11 -21.65 -16.73
CA ARG A 302 10.51 -21.24 -16.90
C ARG A 302 10.70 -19.74 -16.98
N SER A 303 9.60 -18.98 -17.02
CA SER A 303 9.66 -17.54 -17.28
C SER A 303 10.38 -17.20 -18.59
N ASN A 304 10.16 -17.99 -19.67
CA ASN A 304 10.86 -17.84 -20.92
C ASN A 304 10.51 -16.52 -21.61
N ASP A 305 11.50 -15.66 -21.83
CA ASP A 305 11.29 -14.35 -22.45
C ASP A 305 11.03 -14.45 -23.94
N THR A 306 11.70 -15.37 -24.65
CA THR A 306 11.58 -15.51 -26.12
C THR A 306 10.16 -15.81 -26.56
N TYR A 307 9.44 -16.66 -25.82
CA TYR A 307 8.03 -16.96 -26.09
C TYR A 307 7.16 -15.69 -25.97
N PHE A 308 7.35 -14.92 -24.91
CA PHE A 308 6.57 -13.71 -24.67
C PHE A 308 6.98 -12.54 -25.56
N TYR A 309 8.21 -12.45 -26.02
CA TYR A 309 8.62 -11.50 -27.05
C TYR A 309 7.90 -11.75 -28.39
N ASP A 310 7.86 -13.02 -28.86
CA ASP A 310 7.16 -13.42 -30.05
C ASP A 310 5.65 -13.14 -29.94
N MET A 311 5.05 -13.55 -28.83
CA MET A 311 3.64 -13.31 -28.55
C MET A 311 3.30 -11.82 -28.51
N ALA A 312 4.09 -11.00 -27.82
CA ALA A 312 3.87 -9.56 -27.73
C ALA A 312 3.98 -8.87 -29.09
N HIS A 313 4.95 -9.29 -29.92
CA HIS A 313 5.09 -8.78 -31.27
C HIS A 313 3.84 -9.06 -32.11
N LYS A 314 3.25 -10.26 -32.01
CA LYS A 314 2.01 -10.66 -32.68
C LYS A 314 0.77 -9.95 -32.11
N LEU A 315 0.73 -9.73 -30.80
CA LEU A 315 -0.39 -9.09 -30.12
C LEU A 315 -0.46 -7.59 -30.46
N GLY A 316 0.68 -6.91 -30.42
CA GLY A 316 0.79 -5.47 -30.64
C GLY A 316 0.42 -4.66 -29.38
N VAL A 317 0.97 -3.43 -29.30
CA VAL A 317 0.83 -2.56 -28.11
C VAL A 317 -0.62 -2.20 -27.80
N ASP A 318 -1.46 -1.99 -28.81
CA ASP A 318 -2.83 -1.52 -28.62
C ASP A 318 -3.66 -2.59 -27.89
N ARG A 319 -3.61 -3.86 -28.36
CA ARG A 319 -4.28 -4.98 -27.68
C ARG A 319 -3.65 -5.28 -26.32
N MET A 320 -2.32 -5.14 -26.17
CA MET A 320 -1.67 -5.26 -24.87
C MET A 320 -2.19 -4.20 -23.88
N TYR A 321 -2.33 -2.96 -24.34
CA TYR A 321 -2.90 -1.88 -23.54
C TYR A 321 -4.32 -2.24 -23.07
N ASP A 322 -5.21 -2.65 -23.99
CA ASP A 322 -6.60 -2.99 -23.68
C ASP A 322 -6.71 -4.13 -22.65
N TYR A 323 -5.93 -5.20 -22.83
CA TYR A 323 -5.97 -6.32 -21.89
C TYR A 323 -5.35 -5.96 -20.54
N MET A 324 -4.19 -5.33 -20.52
CA MET A 324 -3.51 -5.03 -19.25
C MET A 324 -4.27 -4.00 -18.42
N THR A 325 -4.94 -3.03 -19.02
CA THR A 325 -5.82 -2.10 -18.30
C THR A 325 -7.05 -2.82 -17.72
N ARG A 326 -7.60 -3.84 -18.41
CA ARG A 326 -8.65 -4.69 -17.82
C ARG A 326 -8.18 -5.46 -16.59
N PHE A 327 -6.89 -5.77 -16.46
CA PHE A 327 -6.28 -6.32 -15.25
C PHE A 327 -5.93 -5.26 -14.18
N GLY A 328 -6.28 -3.99 -14.40
CA GLY A 328 -6.05 -2.90 -13.44
C GLY A 328 -4.72 -2.17 -13.60
N LEU A 329 -3.86 -2.58 -14.54
CA LEU A 329 -2.58 -1.91 -14.77
C LEU A 329 -2.77 -0.55 -15.46
N GLY A 330 -2.13 0.48 -14.95
CA GLY A 330 -2.25 1.84 -15.47
C GLY A 330 -3.46 2.62 -14.97
N GLN A 331 -4.17 2.13 -13.95
CA GLN A 331 -5.33 2.80 -13.34
C GLN A 331 -5.38 2.57 -11.82
N ARG A 332 -6.16 3.38 -11.11
CA ARG A 332 -6.44 3.16 -9.70
C ARG A 332 -7.41 1.99 -9.55
N VAL A 333 -7.09 1.07 -8.65
CA VAL A 333 -7.84 -0.18 -8.49
C VAL A 333 -8.60 -0.25 -7.16
N SER A 334 -8.19 0.51 -6.14
CA SER A 334 -8.76 0.45 -4.80
C SER A 334 -10.06 1.25 -4.66
N LEU A 335 -10.83 0.90 -3.63
CA LEU A 335 -12.04 1.60 -3.25
C LEU A 335 -11.74 2.78 -2.31
N ASP A 336 -10.86 2.58 -1.31
CA ASP A 336 -10.70 3.47 -0.17
C ASP A 336 -9.23 3.83 0.17
N MET A 337 -8.32 3.68 -0.78
CA MET A 337 -6.90 3.99 -0.57
C MET A 337 -6.53 5.31 -1.26
N TYR A 338 -6.70 6.42 -0.54
CA TYR A 338 -6.58 7.79 -1.05
C TYR A 338 -5.29 8.08 -1.82
N GLU A 339 -4.14 7.54 -1.36
CA GLU A 339 -2.82 7.86 -1.91
C GLU A 339 -2.44 7.03 -3.14
N GLU A 340 -3.33 6.16 -3.61
CA GLU A 340 -3.04 5.27 -4.74
C GLU A 340 -2.70 6.05 -6.01
N THR A 341 -1.63 5.62 -6.68
CA THR A 341 -1.25 6.11 -8.01
C THR A 341 -1.67 5.12 -9.09
N ALA A 342 -2.03 5.66 -10.26
CA ALA A 342 -2.49 4.83 -11.37
C ALA A 342 -1.38 3.96 -12.01
N GLY A 343 -0.09 4.14 -11.66
CA GLY A 343 0.97 3.48 -12.40
C GLY A 343 1.06 3.97 -13.84
N LEU A 344 1.60 3.13 -14.72
CA LEU A 344 1.69 3.44 -16.16
C LEU A 344 1.57 2.18 -17.00
N MET A 345 0.47 2.06 -17.75
CA MET A 345 0.37 1.18 -18.90
C MET A 345 0.60 2.03 -20.16
N PRO A 346 1.74 1.90 -20.86
CA PRO A 346 2.06 2.76 -22.00
C PRO A 346 1.24 2.41 -23.24
N SER A 347 0.92 3.45 -24.02
CA SER A 347 0.22 3.35 -25.31
C SER A 347 0.92 4.20 -26.37
N ARG A 348 0.49 4.06 -27.65
CA ARG A 348 0.97 4.92 -28.74
C ARG A 348 0.69 6.39 -28.45
N ASP A 349 -0.51 6.70 -27.95
CA ASP A 349 -0.92 8.07 -27.67
C ASP A 349 -0.15 8.66 -26.47
N TRP A 350 0.04 7.86 -25.40
CA TRP A 350 0.88 8.26 -24.28
C TRP A 350 2.29 8.60 -24.75
N LYS A 351 2.92 7.76 -25.57
CA LYS A 351 4.28 8.01 -26.04
C LYS A 351 4.35 9.25 -26.92
N ARG A 352 3.37 9.44 -27.81
CA ARG A 352 3.29 10.64 -28.66
C ARG A 352 3.13 11.91 -27.81
N ALA A 353 2.27 11.87 -26.80
CA ALA A 353 2.05 13.00 -25.91
C ALA A 353 3.30 13.31 -25.06
N ARG A 354 3.97 12.28 -24.52
CA ARG A 354 5.08 12.43 -23.58
C ARG A 354 6.41 12.76 -24.25
N TYR A 355 6.73 12.06 -25.38
CA TYR A 355 8.03 12.11 -26.02
C TYR A 355 8.00 12.72 -27.42
N ARG A 356 6.81 12.99 -27.99
CA ARG A 356 6.63 13.46 -29.38
C ARG A 356 7.26 12.51 -30.40
N GLN A 357 7.26 11.23 -30.12
CA GLN A 357 7.82 10.16 -30.96
C GLN A 357 6.77 9.09 -31.26
N PRO A 358 6.90 8.40 -32.40
CA PRO A 358 6.06 7.23 -32.68
C PRO A 358 6.43 6.05 -31.76
N TRP A 359 5.54 5.10 -31.66
CA TRP A 359 5.81 3.82 -31.02
C TRP A 359 6.63 2.91 -31.94
N TYR A 360 7.68 2.29 -31.40
CA TYR A 360 8.55 1.38 -32.15
C TYR A 360 8.28 -0.08 -31.83
N PRO A 361 8.41 -1.02 -32.82
CA PRO A 361 8.18 -2.45 -32.59
C PRO A 361 9.00 -3.04 -31.44
N GLY A 362 10.24 -2.58 -31.26
CA GLY A 362 11.11 -3.03 -30.16
C GLY A 362 10.57 -2.72 -28.78
N GLU A 363 9.82 -1.64 -28.62
CA GLU A 363 9.17 -1.28 -27.35
C GLU A 363 8.03 -2.25 -27.02
N THR A 364 7.29 -2.71 -28.05
CA THR A 364 6.26 -3.75 -27.89
C THR A 364 6.86 -5.05 -27.36
N VAL A 365 8.00 -5.46 -27.91
CA VAL A 365 8.70 -6.68 -27.48
C VAL A 365 9.07 -6.62 -25.99
N ILE A 366 9.72 -5.54 -25.57
CA ILE A 366 10.14 -5.35 -24.16
C ILE A 366 8.93 -5.26 -23.23
N LEU A 367 7.85 -4.61 -23.69
CA LEU A 367 6.61 -4.50 -22.92
C LEU A 367 5.98 -5.86 -22.63
N GLY A 368 6.15 -6.83 -23.53
CA GLY A 368 5.64 -8.20 -23.40
C GLY A 368 6.19 -8.99 -22.20
N ILE A 369 7.27 -8.54 -21.61
CA ILE A 369 7.86 -9.12 -20.40
C ILE A 369 7.78 -8.17 -19.19
N GLY A 370 6.93 -7.15 -19.25
CA GLY A 370 6.71 -6.20 -18.16
C GLY A 370 7.86 -5.24 -17.89
N GLN A 371 8.63 -4.92 -18.93
CA GLN A 371 9.76 -3.99 -18.86
C GLN A 371 9.50 -2.75 -19.76
N GLY A 372 10.48 -1.90 -19.88
CA GLY A 372 10.38 -0.66 -20.67
C GLY A 372 9.65 0.44 -19.89
N TYR A 373 8.59 0.99 -20.49
CA TYR A 373 7.84 2.10 -19.87
C TYR A 373 6.78 1.66 -18.87
N MET A 374 6.44 0.36 -18.80
CA MET A 374 5.42 -0.14 -17.90
C MET A 374 5.84 0.04 -16.44
N GLN A 375 4.94 0.60 -15.63
CA GLN A 375 5.13 0.74 -14.19
C GLN A 375 3.83 0.36 -13.47
N ALA A 376 3.95 -0.52 -12.48
CA ALA A 376 2.85 -0.96 -11.64
C ALA A 376 3.17 -0.78 -10.17
N THR A 377 2.14 -0.59 -9.36
CA THR A 377 2.25 -0.64 -7.91
C THR A 377 2.10 -2.08 -7.40
N PRO A 378 2.62 -2.42 -6.23
CA PRO A 378 2.36 -3.71 -5.58
C PRO A 378 0.86 -4.00 -5.42
N LEU A 379 0.04 -3.00 -5.13
CA LEU A 379 -1.41 -3.16 -5.05
C LEU A 379 -2.03 -3.58 -6.41
N GLN A 380 -1.62 -2.95 -7.50
CA GLN A 380 -2.08 -3.33 -8.84
C GLN A 380 -1.68 -4.77 -9.19
N LEU A 381 -0.48 -5.21 -8.79
CA LEU A 381 -0.05 -6.59 -9.00
C LEU A 381 -0.85 -7.59 -8.16
N ALA A 382 -1.19 -7.23 -6.91
CA ALA A 382 -2.07 -8.03 -6.07
C ALA A 382 -3.47 -8.16 -6.67
N GLN A 383 -4.05 -7.05 -7.14
CA GLN A 383 -5.35 -7.03 -7.80
C GLN A 383 -5.36 -7.85 -9.11
N ALA A 384 -4.34 -7.69 -9.95
CA ALA A 384 -4.22 -8.48 -11.18
C ALA A 384 -4.09 -9.98 -10.86
N THR A 385 -3.43 -10.33 -9.74
CA THR A 385 -3.32 -11.71 -9.26
C THR A 385 -4.65 -12.24 -8.72
N ALA A 386 -5.43 -11.41 -8.01
CA ALA A 386 -6.78 -11.76 -7.57
C ALA A 386 -7.72 -11.99 -8.77
N LEU A 387 -7.61 -11.18 -9.82
CA LEU A 387 -8.35 -11.40 -11.07
C LEU A 387 -7.98 -12.73 -11.77
N MET A 388 -6.73 -13.17 -11.68
CA MET A 388 -6.34 -14.51 -12.12
C MET A 388 -6.99 -15.60 -11.25
N ALA A 389 -7.00 -15.41 -9.94
CA ALA A 389 -7.58 -16.33 -8.97
C ALA A 389 -9.10 -16.48 -9.12
N THR A 390 -9.80 -15.39 -9.38
CA THR A 390 -11.28 -15.34 -9.52
C THR A 390 -11.77 -15.51 -10.97
N ARG A 391 -10.85 -15.80 -11.91
CA ARG A 391 -11.18 -15.95 -13.34
C ARG A 391 -11.83 -14.70 -13.93
N GLY A 392 -11.31 -13.53 -13.52
CA GLY A 392 -11.70 -12.23 -14.04
C GLY A 392 -12.83 -11.50 -13.32
N LYS A 393 -13.31 -12.01 -12.18
CA LYS A 393 -14.32 -11.31 -11.39
C LYS A 393 -13.69 -10.08 -10.73
N TRP A 394 -14.23 -8.91 -11.03
CA TRP A 394 -13.74 -7.64 -10.52
C TRP A 394 -14.35 -7.29 -9.16
N ILE A 395 -13.51 -7.22 -8.14
CA ILE A 395 -13.83 -6.67 -6.82
C ILE A 395 -12.70 -5.71 -6.46
N ARG A 396 -13.02 -4.46 -6.11
CA ARG A 396 -11.98 -3.49 -5.76
C ARG A 396 -11.34 -3.80 -4.41
N PRO A 397 -10.01 -3.81 -4.31
CA PRO A 397 -9.33 -3.87 -3.02
C PRO A 397 -9.78 -2.76 -2.09
N HIS A 398 -10.04 -3.10 -0.82
CA HIS A 398 -10.46 -2.15 0.19
C HIS A 398 -9.95 -2.54 1.58
N LEU A 399 -9.83 -1.54 2.44
CA LEU A 399 -9.36 -1.69 3.82
C LEU A 399 -10.53 -1.70 4.82
N ALA A 400 -11.62 -0.97 4.55
CA ALA A 400 -12.77 -0.97 5.42
C ALA A 400 -13.60 -2.25 5.21
N ARG A 401 -13.84 -3.00 6.29
CA ARG A 401 -14.81 -4.11 6.32
C ARG A 401 -16.22 -3.62 6.62
N SER A 402 -16.34 -2.64 7.54
CA SER A 402 -17.62 -1.98 7.81
C SER A 402 -17.43 -0.54 8.28
N ILE A 403 -18.44 0.29 8.02
CA ILE A 403 -18.53 1.71 8.40
C ILE A 403 -19.85 1.88 9.16
N GLY A 404 -19.77 2.12 10.47
CA GLY A 404 -20.96 2.16 11.34
C GLY A 404 -21.77 0.85 11.34
N GLY A 405 -21.10 -0.29 11.10
CA GLY A 405 -21.70 -1.63 11.04
C GLY A 405 -22.14 -2.09 9.65
N GLU A 406 -22.16 -1.20 8.64
CA GLU A 406 -22.53 -1.54 7.26
C GLU A 406 -21.30 -1.75 6.38
N PRO A 407 -21.32 -2.70 5.42
CA PRO A 407 -20.20 -2.89 4.50
C PRO A 407 -20.00 -1.68 3.58
N PRO A 408 -18.76 -1.43 3.12
CA PRO A 408 -18.51 -0.38 2.14
C PRO A 408 -19.19 -0.71 0.81
N VAL A 409 -19.69 0.31 0.13
CA VAL A 409 -20.35 0.18 -1.17
C VAL A 409 -19.43 0.72 -2.25
N ASP A 410 -19.18 -0.08 -3.30
CA ASP A 410 -18.50 0.42 -4.50
C ASP A 410 -19.51 1.23 -5.35
N PRO A 411 -19.32 2.55 -5.48
CA PRO A 411 -20.24 3.39 -6.26
C PRO A 411 -20.13 3.16 -7.77
N GLU A 412 -18.98 2.63 -8.22
CA GLU A 412 -18.66 2.44 -9.65
C GLU A 412 -17.99 1.07 -9.87
N PRO A 413 -18.71 -0.05 -9.73
CA PRO A 413 -18.13 -1.37 -9.90
C PRO A 413 -17.60 -1.56 -11.33
N LEU A 414 -16.42 -2.13 -11.45
CA LEU A 414 -15.80 -2.42 -12.73
C LEU A 414 -16.36 -3.73 -13.32
N PRO A 415 -16.50 -3.82 -14.65
CA PRO A 415 -17.02 -5.02 -15.28
C PRO A 415 -16.03 -6.19 -15.21
N ASP A 416 -16.55 -7.39 -15.00
CA ASP A 416 -15.75 -8.61 -15.03
C ASP A 416 -15.06 -8.80 -16.38
N ILE A 417 -13.88 -9.42 -16.35
CA ILE A 417 -13.13 -9.74 -17.57
C ILE A 417 -13.76 -10.96 -18.22
N GLN A 418 -14.49 -10.75 -19.31
CA GLN A 418 -15.07 -11.81 -20.12
C GLN A 418 -14.07 -12.24 -21.20
N LEU A 419 -13.83 -13.55 -21.32
CA LEU A 419 -13.00 -14.17 -22.35
C LEU A 419 -13.87 -14.95 -23.34
N ARG A 420 -13.39 -15.09 -24.56
CA ARG A 420 -14.06 -15.90 -25.60
C ARG A 420 -14.19 -17.37 -25.20
N ASP A 421 -13.22 -17.90 -24.45
CA ASP A 421 -13.25 -19.24 -23.88
C ASP A 421 -12.77 -19.18 -22.42
N PRO A 422 -13.63 -19.51 -21.44
CA PRO A 422 -13.26 -19.46 -20.03
C PRO A 422 -12.12 -20.42 -19.65
N ARG A 423 -11.81 -21.44 -20.47
CA ARG A 423 -10.67 -22.34 -20.24
C ARG A 423 -9.30 -21.63 -20.37
N PHE A 424 -9.26 -20.43 -20.96
CA PHE A 424 -8.01 -19.65 -21.06
C PHE A 424 -7.46 -19.27 -19.69
N TRP A 425 -8.33 -19.09 -18.69
CA TRP A 425 -7.91 -18.94 -17.29
C TRP A 425 -7.18 -20.19 -16.77
N ASP A 426 -7.70 -21.37 -17.08
CA ASP A 426 -7.15 -22.64 -16.60
C ASP A 426 -5.76 -22.90 -17.19
N TYR A 427 -5.56 -22.63 -18.49
CA TYR A 427 -4.25 -22.76 -19.12
C TYR A 427 -3.20 -21.84 -18.50
N ALA A 428 -3.53 -20.57 -18.26
CA ALA A 428 -2.59 -19.65 -17.64
C ALA A 428 -2.32 -20.02 -16.16
N THR A 429 -3.35 -20.38 -15.41
CA THR A 429 -3.24 -20.83 -14.01
C THR A 429 -2.41 -22.10 -13.89
N HIS A 430 -2.60 -23.07 -14.80
CA HIS A 430 -1.79 -24.28 -14.82
C HIS A 430 -0.30 -23.94 -15.01
N GLY A 431 0.03 -23.03 -15.93
CA GLY A 431 1.40 -22.54 -16.11
C GLY A 431 1.94 -21.88 -14.83
N MET A 432 1.12 -21.09 -14.10
CA MET A 432 1.50 -20.51 -12.79
C MET A 432 1.74 -21.59 -11.73
N GLU A 433 0.95 -22.65 -11.72
CA GLU A 433 1.14 -23.78 -10.82
C GLU A 433 2.45 -24.52 -11.12
N GLN A 434 2.81 -24.68 -12.40
CA GLN A 434 4.08 -25.29 -12.82
C GLN A 434 5.31 -24.47 -12.40
N VAL A 435 5.17 -23.17 -12.08
CA VAL A 435 6.28 -22.35 -11.52
C VAL A 435 6.80 -22.91 -10.19
N LEU A 436 5.88 -23.41 -9.35
CA LEU A 436 6.23 -23.93 -8.01
C LEU A 436 6.26 -25.47 -7.97
N HIS A 437 5.39 -26.14 -8.71
CA HIS A 437 5.17 -27.58 -8.59
C HIS A 437 5.66 -28.39 -9.81
N GLY A 438 6.03 -27.71 -10.89
CA GLY A 438 6.59 -28.33 -12.09
C GLY A 438 8.07 -28.67 -11.94
N ALA A 439 8.52 -29.74 -12.59
CA ALA A 439 9.92 -30.19 -12.54
C ALA A 439 10.94 -29.12 -13.00
N ARG A 440 10.51 -28.19 -13.87
CA ARG A 440 11.33 -27.10 -14.42
C ARG A 440 10.94 -25.72 -13.90
N GLY A 441 10.10 -25.65 -12.86
CA GLY A 441 9.59 -24.41 -12.28
C GLY A 441 10.67 -23.54 -11.65
N THR A 442 10.59 -22.22 -11.87
CA THR A 442 11.59 -21.26 -11.34
C THR A 442 11.58 -21.17 -9.82
N ALA A 443 10.43 -21.40 -9.16
CA ALA A 443 10.27 -21.38 -7.70
C ALA A 443 9.99 -22.77 -7.10
N ARG A 444 10.41 -23.84 -7.77
CA ARG A 444 10.18 -25.24 -7.36
C ARG A 444 10.55 -25.52 -5.91
N LYS A 445 11.72 -25.02 -5.45
CA LYS A 445 12.16 -25.23 -4.06
C LYS A 445 11.16 -24.72 -3.02
N VAL A 446 10.44 -23.66 -3.33
CA VAL A 446 9.39 -23.09 -2.45
C VAL A 446 8.14 -23.97 -2.48
N GLY A 447 7.77 -24.49 -3.65
CA GLY A 447 6.63 -25.38 -3.81
C GLY A 447 6.80 -26.77 -3.18
N GLU A 448 8.03 -27.29 -3.12
CA GLU A 448 8.34 -28.61 -2.53
C GLU A 448 7.98 -28.70 -1.03
N SER A 449 8.02 -27.59 -0.30
CA SER A 449 7.67 -27.53 1.14
C SER A 449 6.22 -27.15 1.40
N SER A 450 5.38 -26.97 0.37
CA SER A 450 3.99 -26.53 0.54
C SER A 450 3.04 -27.71 0.71
N VAL A 451 2.13 -27.62 1.69
CA VAL A 451 1.07 -28.61 1.94
C VAL A 451 -0.20 -28.34 1.12
N TYR A 452 -0.23 -27.23 0.38
CA TYR A 452 -1.29 -26.84 -0.55
C TYR A 452 -0.71 -26.44 -1.91
N ARG A 453 -1.55 -26.41 -2.94
CA ARG A 453 -1.11 -26.04 -4.29
C ARG A 453 -1.12 -24.51 -4.44
N ILE A 454 -0.05 -23.97 -4.98
CA ILE A 454 0.15 -22.53 -5.20
C ILE A 454 0.27 -22.26 -6.70
N ALA A 455 -0.46 -21.29 -7.19
CA ALA A 455 -0.23 -20.68 -8.49
C ALA A 455 0.53 -19.38 -8.32
N GLY A 456 1.70 -19.25 -8.93
CA GLY A 456 2.53 -18.05 -8.73
C GLY A 456 3.42 -17.71 -9.93
N LYS A 457 4.04 -16.53 -9.87
CA LYS A 457 4.97 -16.06 -10.88
C LYS A 457 6.05 -15.19 -10.30
N SER A 458 7.30 -15.55 -10.54
CA SER A 458 8.47 -14.73 -10.20
C SER A 458 8.68 -13.62 -11.23
N GLY A 459 9.15 -12.48 -10.75
CA GLY A 459 9.60 -11.34 -11.55
C GLY A 459 10.91 -10.78 -11.06
N THR A 460 11.62 -10.13 -11.96
CA THR A 460 12.80 -9.34 -11.67
C THR A 460 12.66 -8.02 -12.41
N ALA A 461 12.70 -6.90 -11.69
CA ALA A 461 12.63 -5.57 -12.27
C ALA A 461 14.03 -4.97 -12.36
N GLN A 462 14.48 -4.69 -13.57
CA GLN A 462 15.78 -4.09 -13.78
C GLN A 462 15.85 -2.66 -13.26
N VAL A 463 16.87 -2.36 -12.46
CA VAL A 463 17.13 -1.01 -11.91
C VAL A 463 18.11 -0.25 -12.80
N VAL A 464 19.12 -0.94 -13.35
CA VAL A 464 20.14 -0.34 -14.20
C VAL A 464 20.12 -0.95 -15.60
N ALA A 465 20.32 -0.11 -16.61
CA ALA A 465 20.46 -0.58 -17.99
C ALA A 465 21.79 -1.34 -18.18
N ILE A 466 21.72 -2.55 -18.72
CA ILE A 466 22.90 -3.36 -19.08
C ILE A 466 23.21 -3.12 -20.56
N ARG A 467 24.46 -2.80 -20.88
CA ARG A 467 24.91 -2.60 -22.25
C ARG A 467 24.83 -3.90 -23.05
N GLN A 468 24.57 -3.75 -24.36
CA GLN A 468 24.55 -4.92 -25.26
C GLN A 468 25.89 -5.65 -25.23
N GLY A 469 25.89 -6.95 -24.88
CA GLY A 469 27.10 -7.76 -24.74
C GLY A 469 27.63 -7.93 -23.31
N GLU A 470 27.24 -7.07 -22.38
CA GLU A 470 27.58 -7.22 -20.96
C GLU A 470 26.65 -8.23 -20.27
N LYS A 471 27.17 -8.83 -19.20
CA LYS A 471 26.41 -9.73 -18.32
C LYS A 471 26.11 -9.00 -17.02
N TYR A 472 24.87 -9.10 -16.54
CA TYR A 472 24.50 -8.63 -15.21
C TYR A 472 25.35 -9.37 -14.15
N ASP A 473 25.96 -8.60 -13.26
CA ASP A 473 26.77 -9.11 -12.17
C ASP A 473 26.48 -8.27 -10.92
N SER A 474 25.59 -8.78 -10.07
CA SER A 474 25.14 -8.08 -8.87
C SER A 474 26.27 -7.83 -7.86
N ALA A 475 27.32 -8.68 -7.86
CA ALA A 475 28.45 -8.51 -6.97
C ALA A 475 29.27 -7.24 -7.27
N LYS A 476 29.18 -6.71 -8.51
CA LYS A 476 29.85 -5.48 -8.93
C LYS A 476 29.00 -4.23 -8.74
N LEU A 477 27.71 -4.38 -8.38
CA LEU A 477 26.79 -3.28 -8.21
C LEU A 477 26.66 -2.91 -6.74
N ALA A 478 26.57 -1.60 -6.46
CA ALA A 478 26.11 -1.14 -5.16
C ALA A 478 24.71 -1.71 -4.89
N GLU A 479 24.41 -2.04 -3.64
CA GLU A 479 23.16 -2.72 -3.26
C GLU A 479 21.93 -2.05 -3.89
N ARG A 480 21.85 -0.72 -3.85
CA ARG A 480 20.71 0.07 -4.40
C ARG A 480 20.59 0.07 -5.92
N HIS A 481 21.55 -0.45 -6.63
CA HIS A 481 21.53 -0.60 -8.09
C HIS A 481 21.20 -2.04 -8.53
N ARG A 482 21.03 -2.95 -7.58
CA ARG A 482 20.64 -4.32 -7.88
C ARG A 482 19.17 -4.38 -8.25
N ASP A 483 18.80 -5.37 -9.03
CA ASP A 483 17.44 -5.57 -9.50
C ASP A 483 16.45 -5.82 -8.35
N HIS A 484 15.21 -5.38 -8.51
CA HIS A 484 14.18 -5.68 -7.54
C HIS A 484 13.65 -7.10 -7.73
N ALA A 485 13.34 -7.77 -6.62
CA ALA A 485 12.74 -9.10 -6.62
C ALA A 485 11.22 -8.98 -6.44
N LEU A 486 10.45 -9.61 -7.34
CA LEU A 486 9.00 -9.64 -7.29
C LEU A 486 8.47 -11.07 -7.30
N PHE A 487 7.36 -11.28 -6.63
CA PHE A 487 6.60 -12.51 -6.71
C PHE A 487 5.11 -12.22 -6.52
N VAL A 488 4.28 -12.84 -7.35
CA VAL A 488 2.83 -12.82 -7.21
C VAL A 488 2.32 -14.25 -7.12
N ALA A 489 1.34 -14.49 -6.27
CA ALA A 489 0.77 -15.83 -6.11
C ALA A 489 -0.64 -15.77 -5.54
N PHE A 490 -1.39 -16.85 -5.74
CA PHE A 490 -2.62 -17.11 -5.02
C PHE A 490 -2.69 -18.59 -4.60
N ALA A 491 -3.42 -18.85 -3.55
CA ALA A 491 -3.56 -20.19 -2.98
C ALA A 491 -4.86 -20.34 -2.17
N PRO A 492 -5.38 -21.60 -2.01
CA PRO A 492 -5.09 -22.78 -2.83
C PRO A 492 -5.50 -22.60 -4.30
N VAL A 493 -4.91 -23.33 -5.25
CA VAL A 493 -5.18 -23.14 -6.71
C VAL A 493 -6.64 -23.35 -7.08
N HIS A 494 -7.27 -24.37 -6.49
CA HIS A 494 -8.63 -24.78 -6.88
C HIS A 494 -9.74 -24.00 -6.15
N ASP A 495 -9.42 -23.40 -5.01
CA ASP A 495 -10.34 -22.60 -4.20
C ASP A 495 -9.55 -21.44 -3.55
N PRO A 496 -9.19 -20.41 -4.31
CA PRO A 496 -8.31 -19.35 -3.85
C PRO A 496 -8.87 -18.60 -2.65
N LYS A 497 -8.09 -18.59 -1.55
CA LYS A 497 -8.44 -17.89 -0.29
C LYS A 497 -7.58 -16.65 -0.05
N ILE A 498 -6.43 -16.56 -0.70
CA ILE A 498 -5.52 -15.43 -0.57
C ILE A 498 -4.78 -15.20 -1.89
N ALA A 499 -4.62 -13.94 -2.26
CA ALA A 499 -3.75 -13.48 -3.34
C ALA A 499 -2.69 -12.53 -2.76
N VAL A 500 -1.42 -12.75 -3.12
CA VAL A 500 -0.28 -12.03 -2.54
C VAL A 500 0.58 -11.44 -3.65
N ALA A 501 1.00 -10.18 -3.47
CA ALA A 501 2.07 -9.56 -4.24
C ALA A 501 3.18 -9.14 -3.30
N VAL A 502 4.40 -9.57 -3.60
CA VAL A 502 5.62 -9.24 -2.85
C VAL A 502 6.58 -8.51 -3.77
N MET A 503 7.12 -7.40 -3.29
CA MET A 503 8.19 -6.66 -3.92
C MET A 503 9.28 -6.38 -2.88
N VAL A 504 10.51 -6.82 -3.16
CA VAL A 504 11.69 -6.55 -2.34
C VAL A 504 12.65 -5.69 -3.14
N GLU A 505 12.84 -4.44 -2.71
CA GLU A 505 13.79 -3.54 -3.35
C GLU A 505 15.21 -4.14 -3.30
N ASN A 506 15.85 -4.17 -4.46
CA ASN A 506 17.24 -4.64 -4.60
C ASN A 506 17.49 -6.09 -4.15
N GLY A 507 16.41 -6.90 -4.11
CA GLY A 507 16.44 -8.29 -3.68
C GLY A 507 16.95 -9.28 -4.73
N GLU A 508 17.26 -8.83 -5.95
CA GLU A 508 17.88 -9.56 -7.08
C GLU A 508 17.04 -10.71 -7.65
N SER A 509 16.52 -11.61 -6.82
CA SER A 509 15.89 -12.86 -7.27
C SER A 509 14.45 -12.97 -6.82
N GLY A 510 13.50 -12.87 -7.76
CA GLY A 510 12.10 -13.09 -7.48
C GLY A 510 11.81 -14.48 -6.91
N SER A 511 12.40 -15.53 -7.47
CA SER A 511 12.22 -16.91 -6.98
C SER A 511 13.03 -17.23 -5.72
N GLY A 512 14.17 -16.58 -5.51
CA GLY A 512 15.06 -16.85 -4.37
C GLY A 512 14.76 -15.99 -3.13
N VAL A 513 14.18 -14.80 -3.32
CA VAL A 513 13.93 -13.83 -2.24
C VAL A 513 12.43 -13.56 -2.06
N ALA A 514 11.73 -13.13 -3.10
CA ALA A 514 10.32 -12.74 -2.96
C ALA A 514 9.37 -13.95 -2.85
N ALA A 515 9.65 -15.07 -3.50
CA ALA A 515 8.79 -16.26 -3.42
C ALA A 515 8.78 -16.92 -2.02
N PRO A 516 9.91 -17.07 -1.31
CA PRO A 516 9.88 -17.51 0.09
C PRO A 516 9.07 -16.58 1.00
N VAL A 517 9.18 -15.26 0.81
CA VAL A 517 8.39 -14.27 1.57
C VAL A 517 6.90 -14.46 1.29
N ALA A 518 6.50 -14.56 0.02
CA ALA A 518 5.09 -14.80 -0.34
C ALA A 518 4.55 -16.09 0.28
N LYS A 519 5.36 -17.16 0.30
CA LYS A 519 4.95 -18.43 0.93
C LYS A 519 4.74 -18.27 2.44
N GLN A 520 5.64 -17.59 3.15
CA GLN A 520 5.49 -17.36 4.60
C GLN A 520 4.19 -16.58 4.91
N VAL A 521 3.86 -15.57 4.10
CA VAL A 521 2.58 -14.84 4.25
C VAL A 521 1.37 -15.73 4.00
N MET A 522 1.40 -16.56 2.95
CA MET A 522 0.32 -17.51 2.67
C MET A 522 0.22 -18.59 3.75
N ASP A 523 1.34 -19.10 4.25
CA ASP A 523 1.36 -20.08 5.35
C ASP A 523 0.72 -19.50 6.62
N ALA A 524 1.07 -18.27 7.01
CA ALA A 524 0.51 -17.60 8.19
C ALA A 524 -1.02 -17.43 8.09
N TRP A 525 -1.55 -17.21 6.88
CA TRP A 525 -2.99 -17.10 6.66
C TRP A 525 -3.69 -18.46 6.64
N LEU A 526 -3.12 -19.43 5.89
CA LEU A 526 -3.80 -20.68 5.53
C LEU A 526 -3.58 -21.81 6.51
N LEU A 527 -2.47 -21.82 7.28
CA LEU A 527 -2.10 -22.94 8.13
C LEU A 527 -2.41 -22.67 9.61
N ASP A 528 -2.74 -23.74 10.32
CA ASP A 528 -2.80 -23.75 11.77
C ASP A 528 -1.40 -23.91 12.41
N GLU A 529 -1.35 -23.93 13.75
CA GLU A 529 -0.10 -24.10 14.52
C GLU A 529 0.62 -25.42 14.25
N GLU A 530 -0.12 -26.44 13.76
CA GLU A 530 0.44 -27.74 13.40
C GLU A 530 0.96 -27.79 11.95
N GLY A 531 0.84 -26.68 11.19
CA GLY A 531 1.24 -26.59 9.78
C GLY A 531 0.29 -27.29 8.81
N LYS A 532 -0.96 -27.51 9.20
CA LYS A 532 -2.03 -28.05 8.35
C LYS A 532 -2.93 -26.92 7.87
N LEU A 533 -3.64 -27.13 6.75
CA LEU A 533 -4.69 -26.20 6.34
C LEU A 533 -5.73 -26.05 7.46
N LYS A 534 -6.03 -24.80 7.82
CA LYS A 534 -7.13 -24.48 8.75
C LYS A 534 -8.42 -25.13 8.28
N ALA A 535 -9.25 -25.56 9.22
CA ALA A 535 -10.47 -26.31 8.92
C ALA A 535 -11.42 -25.57 7.95
N GLU A 536 -11.45 -24.24 8.04
CA GLU A 536 -12.23 -23.36 7.16
C GLU A 536 -11.73 -23.31 5.71
N PHE A 537 -10.47 -23.68 5.46
CA PHE A 537 -9.84 -23.71 4.13
C PHE A 537 -9.64 -25.14 3.62
N ALA A 538 -9.96 -26.14 4.41
CA ALA A 538 -9.88 -27.53 4.00
C ALA A 538 -11.01 -27.84 2.99
N PRO A 539 -10.74 -28.59 1.90
CA PRO A 539 -11.80 -29.01 0.99
C PRO A 539 -12.86 -29.81 1.75
N PRO A 540 -14.14 -29.62 1.43
CA PRO A 540 -15.22 -30.39 2.09
C PRO A 540 -14.95 -31.88 1.94
N LEU A 541 -15.09 -32.63 3.06
CA LEU A 541 -14.95 -34.07 3.04
C LEU A 541 -15.98 -34.65 2.04
N THR A 542 -15.50 -35.25 0.97
CA THR A 542 -16.38 -35.96 0.04
C THR A 542 -17.01 -37.14 0.81
N ALA A 543 -18.31 -37.37 0.59
CA ALA A 543 -19.11 -38.40 1.31
C ALA A 543 -18.55 -39.84 1.20
N GLU A 544 -17.45 -40.05 0.48
CA GLU A 544 -16.81 -41.35 0.26
C GLU A 544 -15.42 -41.49 0.90
N GLY A 545 -14.96 -40.59 1.75
CA GLY A 545 -13.71 -40.78 2.52
C GLY A 545 -12.45 -40.99 1.69
N LYS A 546 -12.48 -40.71 0.39
CA LYS A 546 -11.29 -40.73 -0.48
C LYS A 546 -10.79 -39.30 -0.69
N LYS A 547 -9.52 -39.06 -0.32
CA LYS A 547 -8.79 -37.85 -0.74
C LYS A 547 -8.80 -37.73 -2.27
N PRO A 548 -8.99 -36.54 -2.84
CA PRO A 548 -8.92 -36.31 -4.26
C PRO A 548 -7.55 -36.64 -4.84
#